data_f82d2c4a250f28e4b20c941842d4b503
#
_entry.id   f82d2c4a250f28e4b20c941842d4b503
#
_cell.length_a   1.000
_cell.length_b   1.000
_cell.length_c   1.000
_cell.angle_alpha   90.00
_cell.angle_beta   90.00
_cell.angle_gamma   90.00
#
_symmetry.space_group_name_H-M   'P 1'
#
loop_
_entity.id
_entity.type
_entity.pdbx_description
1 polymer ?
#
loop_
_entity_poly.entity_id
_entity_poly.type
_entity_poly.pdbx_seq_one_letter_code
_entity_poly.pdbx_strand_id
1 'polypeptide(L)'
;MRHSPLALSTDFCEPEACDTPTFYNETVPRLVALAKTYSPGLAFVGVVTFVGFNIHWQFETISPLVASLVLGVLIGNIISVPKSFVPGQKFATKKVLRFGIVLLGTQLALKQVVELGGRELIVVVGVVALTFLGTLWLGPRLGVSKSLSLLIATGFSICGASAVAAMEGVVEADEEEVTYAIALVTLCGSLAIVLLPLLRNVLGLSDPQLFGSWVGASVHDVAQVIATSSTGGESAVHAATVVKLSRVVLLAPLVASVSIWVRRSSSGLVAKAKKADKKHVSAVPLFVVGFLVMIAVRTTGIIPDNWLTKLKTIEQLCLASALVGLGSDVRVSRLIKVGGRPLLLALVSWFGIAVVSLIGVRLVA
;
A
#
# COMPACT_ATOMS: atom_id res chain seq x y z
N MET A 1 -68.19 -50.22 39.39
CA MET A 1 -68.62 -50.75 38.06
C MET A 1 -68.54 -49.65 37.05
N ARG A 2 -67.61 -49.69 36.16
CA ARG A 2 -67.54 -49.42 34.73
C ARG A 2 -66.09 -49.15 34.34
N HIS A 3 -65.58 -50.09 33.59
CA HIS A 3 -64.32 -50.04 32.90
C HIS A 3 -64.39 -49.03 31.74
N SER A 4 -63.33 -48.26 31.54
CA SER A 4 -63.05 -47.52 30.28
C SER A 4 -61.65 -47.89 29.80
N PRO A 5 -61.49 -48.19 28.50
CA PRO A 5 -60.24 -48.71 27.96
C PRO A 5 -59.24 -47.59 27.64
N LEU A 6 -58.00 -47.92 27.86
CA LEU A 6 -56.81 -47.13 27.40
C LEU A 6 -56.82 -47.02 25.86
N ALA A 7 -56.88 -45.80 25.36
CA ALA A 7 -56.58 -45.48 23.98
C ALA A 7 -55.08 -45.23 23.87
N LEU A 8 -54.36 -46.11 23.16
CA LEU A 8 -52.99 -45.89 22.67
C LEU A 8 -53.05 -44.88 21.52
N SER A 9 -52.58 -43.65 21.77
CA SER A 9 -52.30 -42.70 20.71
C SER A 9 -50.95 -43.05 20.11
N THR A 10 -50.94 -43.56 18.91
CA THR A 10 -49.79 -43.67 18.05
C THR A 10 -49.53 -42.28 17.41
N ASP A 11 -48.85 -41.42 18.11
CA ASP A 11 -48.29 -40.21 17.48
C ASP A 11 -47.14 -40.64 16.61
N PHE A 12 -47.39 -40.75 15.31
CA PHE A 12 -46.37 -40.76 14.28
C PHE A 12 -45.69 -39.39 14.30
N CYS A 13 -44.45 -39.35 14.75
CA CYS A 13 -43.56 -38.22 14.48
C CYS A 13 -43.45 -38.05 12.96
N GLU A 14 -43.99 -36.94 12.44
CA GLU A 14 -43.61 -36.43 11.13
C GLU A 14 -42.09 -36.15 11.14
N PRO A 15 -41.35 -36.52 10.09
CA PRO A 15 -39.95 -36.14 9.99
C PRO A 15 -39.90 -34.63 9.80
N GLU A 16 -39.59 -33.91 10.90
CA GLU A 16 -39.22 -32.50 10.82
C GLU A 16 -38.18 -32.31 9.70
N ALA A 17 -38.48 -31.37 8.83
CA ALA A 17 -37.67 -30.96 7.72
C ALA A 17 -36.24 -30.73 8.23
N CYS A 18 -35.31 -31.53 7.71
CA CYS A 18 -33.88 -31.36 7.91
C CYS A 18 -33.53 -29.98 7.36
N ASP A 19 -33.42 -28.99 8.25
CA ASP A 19 -32.96 -27.66 7.93
C ASP A 19 -31.57 -27.79 7.31
N THR A 20 -31.51 -27.73 5.98
CA THR A 20 -30.24 -27.53 5.29
C THR A 20 -29.64 -26.23 5.83
N PRO A 21 -28.38 -26.26 6.28
CA PRO A 21 -27.81 -25.15 7.04
C PRO A 21 -27.96 -23.85 6.27
N THR A 22 -28.56 -22.85 6.88
CA THR A 22 -28.76 -21.46 6.44
C THR A 22 -27.49 -20.83 5.88
N PHE A 23 -26.35 -21.42 6.18
CA PHE A 23 -25.02 -21.04 5.69
C PHE A 23 -24.86 -21.16 4.16
N TYR A 24 -25.50 -22.13 3.52
CA TYR A 24 -25.40 -22.35 2.08
C TYR A 24 -26.28 -21.36 1.29
N ASN A 25 -27.42 -21.00 1.81
CA ASN A 25 -28.39 -20.13 1.13
C ASN A 25 -28.00 -18.65 1.12
N GLU A 26 -27.18 -18.18 2.07
CA GLU A 26 -26.71 -16.78 2.10
C GLU A 26 -25.32 -16.58 1.54
N THR A 27 -24.42 -17.56 1.67
CA THR A 27 -23.01 -17.42 1.24
C THR A 27 -22.81 -17.53 -0.26
N VAL A 28 -23.52 -18.45 -0.93
CA VAL A 28 -23.36 -18.65 -2.38
C VAL A 28 -23.83 -17.46 -3.20
N PRO A 29 -25.02 -16.85 -2.97
CA PRO A 29 -25.43 -15.64 -3.69
C PRO A 29 -24.48 -14.45 -3.45
N ARG A 30 -23.96 -14.32 -2.23
CA ARG A 30 -22.96 -13.26 -1.91
C ARG A 30 -21.65 -13.47 -2.67
N LEU A 31 -21.16 -14.70 -2.74
CA LEU A 31 -19.93 -15.02 -3.50
C LEU A 31 -20.13 -14.80 -5.00
N VAL A 32 -21.26 -15.18 -5.56
CA VAL A 32 -21.61 -14.94 -6.96
C VAL A 32 -21.73 -13.44 -7.27
N ALA A 33 -22.35 -12.68 -6.38
CA ALA A 33 -22.46 -11.23 -6.51
C ALA A 33 -21.07 -10.55 -6.43
N LEU A 34 -20.21 -10.97 -5.51
CA LEU A 34 -18.83 -10.51 -5.40
C LEU A 34 -18.03 -10.87 -6.66
N ALA A 35 -18.15 -12.11 -7.15
CA ALA A 35 -17.49 -12.54 -8.37
C ALA A 35 -17.92 -11.68 -9.57
N LYS A 36 -19.21 -11.43 -9.75
CA LYS A 36 -19.72 -10.53 -10.80
C LYS A 36 -19.19 -9.10 -10.70
N THR A 37 -19.01 -8.61 -9.47
CA THR A 37 -18.52 -7.24 -9.24
C THR A 37 -17.04 -7.08 -9.57
N TYR A 38 -16.20 -8.09 -9.24
CA TYR A 38 -14.75 -7.99 -9.40
C TYR A 38 -14.25 -8.56 -10.74
N SER A 39 -14.97 -9.55 -11.32
CA SER A 39 -14.49 -10.28 -12.50
C SER A 39 -14.17 -9.40 -13.72
N PRO A 40 -14.96 -8.36 -14.09
CA PRO A 40 -14.64 -7.59 -15.28
C PRO A 40 -13.31 -6.83 -15.14
N GLY A 41 -13.09 -6.24 -13.96
CA GLY A 41 -11.86 -5.51 -13.68
C GLY A 41 -10.64 -6.41 -13.51
N LEU A 42 -10.81 -7.60 -12.90
CA LEU A 42 -9.74 -8.58 -12.77
C LEU A 42 -9.37 -9.21 -14.12
N ALA A 43 -10.36 -9.50 -14.97
CA ALA A 43 -10.12 -10.00 -16.32
C ALA A 43 -9.33 -8.96 -17.15
N PHE A 44 -9.73 -7.70 -17.09
CA PHE A 44 -9.01 -6.60 -17.73
C PHE A 44 -7.56 -6.53 -17.26
N VAL A 45 -7.34 -6.50 -15.93
CA VAL A 45 -6.01 -6.49 -15.33
C VAL A 45 -5.20 -7.70 -15.78
N GLY A 46 -5.80 -8.91 -15.78
CA GLY A 46 -5.16 -10.15 -16.22
C GLY A 46 -4.70 -10.09 -17.67
N VAL A 47 -5.56 -9.61 -18.59
CA VAL A 47 -5.22 -9.46 -20.01
C VAL A 47 -4.05 -8.48 -20.20
N VAL A 48 -4.09 -7.32 -19.56
CA VAL A 48 -3.03 -6.31 -19.68
C VAL A 48 -1.72 -6.83 -19.08
N THR A 49 -1.79 -7.54 -17.96
CA THR A 49 -0.63 -8.20 -17.34
C THR A 49 -0.02 -9.23 -18.30
N PHE A 50 -0.85 -10.07 -18.91
CA PHE A 50 -0.40 -11.05 -19.90
C PHE A 50 0.32 -10.39 -21.08
N VAL A 51 -0.22 -9.27 -21.60
CA VAL A 51 0.45 -8.49 -22.65
C VAL A 51 1.80 -7.95 -22.14
N GLY A 52 1.87 -7.46 -20.89
CA GLY A 52 3.13 -6.98 -20.28
C GLY A 52 4.21 -8.07 -20.20
N PHE A 53 3.82 -9.31 -19.84
CA PHE A 53 4.74 -10.46 -19.87
C PHE A 53 5.17 -10.86 -21.27
N ASN A 54 4.28 -10.79 -22.26
CA ASN A 54 4.65 -11.04 -23.66
C ASN A 54 5.65 -10.01 -24.18
N ILE A 55 5.50 -8.72 -23.79
CA ILE A 55 6.51 -7.69 -24.12
C ILE A 55 7.86 -8.06 -23.52
N HIS A 56 7.90 -8.50 -22.27
CA HIS A 56 9.14 -8.94 -21.63
C HIS A 56 9.78 -10.13 -22.36
N TRP A 57 9.00 -11.11 -22.82
CA TRP A 57 9.53 -12.25 -23.58
C TRP A 57 10.14 -11.87 -24.92
N GLN A 58 9.63 -10.79 -25.54
CA GLN A 58 10.21 -10.27 -26.80
C GLN A 58 11.38 -9.32 -26.56
N PHE A 59 11.34 -8.59 -25.45
CA PHE A 59 12.33 -7.58 -25.08
C PHE A 59 12.77 -7.81 -23.63
N GLU A 60 13.73 -8.72 -23.41
CA GLU A 60 14.22 -9.11 -22.07
C GLU A 60 14.71 -7.95 -21.22
N THR A 61 15.12 -6.84 -21.86
CA THR A 61 15.54 -5.59 -21.18
C THR A 61 14.41 -4.87 -20.48
N ILE A 62 13.14 -5.13 -20.86
CA ILE A 62 11.97 -4.49 -20.26
C ILE A 62 11.38 -5.40 -19.19
N SER A 63 11.45 -4.99 -17.92
CA SER A 63 10.83 -5.72 -16.83
C SER A 63 9.31 -5.87 -17.05
N PRO A 64 8.69 -7.04 -16.76
CA PRO A 64 7.24 -7.24 -16.89
C PRO A 64 6.44 -6.28 -15.99
N LEU A 65 7.02 -5.86 -14.86
CA LEU A 65 6.41 -4.89 -13.96
C LEU A 65 6.33 -3.51 -14.62
N VAL A 66 7.43 -3.06 -15.27
CA VAL A 66 7.47 -1.77 -16.00
C VAL A 66 6.51 -1.79 -17.18
N ALA A 67 6.52 -2.86 -17.98
CA ALA A 67 5.62 -3.01 -19.12
C ALA A 67 4.15 -2.90 -18.67
N SER A 68 3.78 -3.64 -17.61
CA SER A 68 2.42 -3.62 -17.05
C SER A 68 2.02 -2.24 -16.53
N LEU A 69 2.93 -1.53 -15.85
CA LEU A 69 2.70 -0.16 -15.40
C LEU A 69 2.44 0.80 -16.55
N VAL A 70 3.33 0.80 -17.56
CA VAL A 70 3.23 1.69 -18.74
C VAL A 70 1.95 1.42 -19.51
N LEU A 71 1.61 0.16 -19.75
CA LEU A 71 0.33 -0.22 -20.36
C LEU A 71 -0.85 0.30 -19.55
N GLY A 72 -0.83 0.15 -18.24
CA GLY A 72 -1.84 0.70 -17.34
C GLY A 72 -2.00 2.21 -17.50
N VAL A 73 -0.88 2.97 -17.46
CA VAL A 73 -0.89 4.43 -17.66
C VAL A 73 -1.45 4.83 -19.02
N LEU A 74 -1.00 4.18 -20.10
CA LEU A 74 -1.48 4.47 -21.45
C LEU A 74 -2.98 4.23 -21.56
N ILE A 75 -3.45 3.05 -21.15
CA ILE A 75 -4.87 2.73 -21.19
C ILE A 75 -5.69 3.69 -20.33
N GLY A 76 -5.22 4.00 -19.11
CA GLY A 76 -5.91 4.93 -18.21
C GLY A 76 -6.07 6.34 -18.77
N ASN A 77 -5.15 6.82 -19.60
CA ASN A 77 -5.18 8.17 -20.15
C ASN A 77 -5.80 8.24 -21.55
N ILE A 78 -5.71 7.18 -22.37
CA ILE A 78 -6.24 7.14 -23.73
C ILE A 78 -7.69 6.66 -23.75
N ILE A 79 -8.04 5.68 -22.90
CA ILE A 79 -9.35 5.03 -22.91
C ILE A 79 -10.09 5.38 -21.61
N SER A 80 -11.36 5.74 -21.75
CA SER A 80 -12.24 5.86 -20.58
C SER A 80 -12.58 4.47 -20.04
N VAL A 81 -11.87 4.02 -19.01
CA VAL A 81 -12.11 2.72 -18.37
C VAL A 81 -13.54 2.67 -17.81
N PRO A 82 -14.36 1.68 -18.20
CA PRO A 82 -15.72 1.54 -17.71
C PRO A 82 -15.79 1.45 -16.18
N LYS A 83 -16.81 2.06 -15.59
CA LYS A 83 -17.00 2.04 -14.12
C LYS A 83 -17.11 0.63 -13.56
N SER A 84 -17.59 -0.34 -14.34
CA SER A 84 -17.64 -1.76 -13.96
C SER A 84 -16.28 -2.41 -13.72
N PHE A 85 -15.18 -1.87 -14.27
CA PHE A 85 -13.83 -2.40 -14.10
C PHE A 85 -13.15 -1.89 -12.81
N VAL A 86 -13.59 -0.74 -12.31
CA VAL A 86 -12.97 -0.06 -11.15
C VAL A 86 -12.89 -0.94 -9.89
N PRO A 87 -13.94 -1.71 -9.51
CA PRO A 87 -13.85 -2.58 -8.31
C PRO A 87 -12.73 -3.63 -8.42
N GLY A 88 -12.62 -4.30 -9.58
CA GLY A 88 -11.58 -5.30 -9.83
C GLY A 88 -10.17 -4.69 -9.86
N GLN A 89 -9.99 -3.54 -10.49
CA GLN A 89 -8.71 -2.80 -10.46
C GLN A 89 -8.31 -2.43 -9.02
N LYS A 90 -9.23 -1.87 -8.23
CA LYS A 90 -8.98 -1.55 -6.81
C LYS A 90 -8.66 -2.79 -5.99
N PHE A 91 -9.27 -3.93 -6.29
CA PHE A 91 -8.94 -5.20 -5.64
C PHE A 91 -7.50 -5.60 -5.97
N ALA A 92 -7.10 -5.54 -7.25
CA ALA A 92 -5.74 -5.84 -7.67
C ALA A 92 -4.72 -4.92 -6.98
N THR A 93 -4.93 -3.60 -7.03
CA THR A 93 -4.02 -2.60 -6.45
C THR A 93 -3.93 -2.68 -4.92
N LYS A 94 -4.95 -3.20 -4.22
CA LYS A 94 -4.94 -3.25 -2.75
C LYS A 94 -4.69 -4.65 -2.19
N LYS A 95 -5.37 -5.68 -2.70
CA LYS A 95 -5.32 -7.04 -2.13
C LYS A 95 -4.26 -7.88 -2.80
N VAL A 96 -4.25 -7.91 -4.16
CA VAL A 96 -3.26 -8.69 -4.93
C VAL A 96 -1.86 -8.13 -4.70
N LEU A 97 -1.69 -6.79 -4.67
CA LEU A 97 -0.43 -6.15 -4.30
C LEU A 97 0.11 -6.63 -2.95
N ARG A 98 -0.73 -6.59 -1.91
CA ARG A 98 -0.31 -7.00 -0.56
C ARG A 98 0.11 -8.46 -0.51
N PHE A 99 -0.59 -9.31 -1.24
CA PHE A 99 -0.23 -10.73 -1.37
C PHE A 99 1.11 -10.88 -2.11
N GLY A 100 1.32 -10.17 -3.22
CA GLY A 100 2.61 -10.13 -3.93
C GLY A 100 3.76 -9.67 -3.04
N ILE A 101 3.54 -8.65 -2.18
CA ILE A 101 4.56 -8.19 -1.21
C ILE A 101 4.86 -9.28 -0.16
N VAL A 102 3.87 -10.01 0.32
CA VAL A 102 4.10 -11.14 1.22
C VAL A 102 4.99 -12.19 0.55
N LEU A 103 4.69 -12.54 -0.71
CA LEU A 103 5.49 -13.49 -1.48
C LEU A 103 6.90 -12.96 -1.77
N LEU A 104 7.08 -11.66 -1.96
CA LEU A 104 8.40 -11.05 -2.13
C LEU A 104 9.34 -11.36 -0.95
N GLY A 105 8.80 -11.55 0.26
CA GLY A 105 9.56 -12.00 1.42
C GLY A 105 10.26 -13.35 1.22
N THR A 106 9.76 -14.23 0.32
CA THR A 106 10.43 -15.50 0.00
C THR A 106 11.70 -15.35 -0.82
N GLN A 107 11.89 -14.18 -1.44
CA GLN A 107 13.09 -13.88 -2.22
C GLN A 107 14.22 -13.30 -1.37
N LEU A 108 13.94 -12.93 -0.11
CA LEU A 108 14.86 -12.29 0.81
C LEU A 108 15.26 -13.24 1.94
N ALA A 109 16.55 -13.43 2.16
CA ALA A 109 17.05 -14.10 3.36
C ALA A 109 17.27 -13.07 4.50
N LEU A 110 17.07 -13.50 5.74
CA LEU A 110 17.25 -12.64 6.92
C LEU A 110 18.65 -12.00 6.96
N LYS A 111 19.66 -12.74 6.49
CA LYS A 111 21.04 -12.25 6.38
C LYS A 111 21.12 -10.97 5.54
N GLN A 112 20.46 -10.94 4.39
CA GLN A 112 20.41 -9.76 3.50
C GLN A 112 19.68 -8.59 4.15
N VAL A 113 18.64 -8.88 4.96
CA VAL A 113 17.90 -7.83 5.70
C VAL A 113 18.74 -7.25 6.85
N VAL A 114 19.54 -8.10 7.50
CA VAL A 114 20.44 -7.69 8.59
C VAL A 114 21.68 -6.97 8.06
N GLU A 115 22.17 -7.36 6.88
CA GLU A 115 23.28 -6.71 6.19
C GLU A 115 22.94 -5.28 5.73
N LEU A 116 21.65 -4.96 5.50
CA LEU A 116 21.18 -3.58 5.34
C LEU A 116 21.47 -2.71 6.59
N GLY A 117 21.70 -3.33 7.73
CA GLY A 117 22.40 -2.77 8.89
C GLY A 117 21.63 -1.73 9.72
N GLY A 118 22.06 -1.60 10.97
CA GLY A 118 21.53 -0.58 11.90
C GLY A 118 21.73 0.86 11.43
N ARG A 119 22.70 1.11 10.55
CA ARG A 119 22.96 2.44 9.97
C ARG A 119 21.82 2.88 9.05
N GLU A 120 21.31 1.99 8.19
CA GLU A 120 20.18 2.30 7.32
C GLU A 120 18.90 2.57 8.12
N LEU A 121 18.67 1.85 9.22
CA LEU A 121 17.54 2.11 10.10
C LEU A 121 17.63 3.51 10.73
N ILE A 122 18.82 3.97 11.13
CA ILE A 122 19.05 5.34 11.62
C ILE A 122 18.70 6.35 10.53
N VAL A 123 19.14 6.11 9.29
CA VAL A 123 18.80 6.97 8.15
C VAL A 123 17.28 7.01 7.95
N VAL A 124 16.61 5.87 7.96
CA VAL A 124 15.14 5.79 7.81
C VAL A 124 14.44 6.60 8.89
N VAL A 125 14.83 6.44 10.16
CA VAL A 125 14.26 7.20 11.29
C VAL A 125 14.55 8.70 11.11
N GLY A 126 15.76 9.07 10.72
CA GLY A 126 16.16 10.45 10.45
C GLY A 126 15.34 11.09 9.31
N VAL A 127 15.18 10.38 8.20
CA VAL A 127 14.36 10.82 7.06
C VAL A 127 12.91 11.02 7.48
N VAL A 128 12.33 10.07 8.22
CA VAL A 128 10.96 10.18 8.73
C VAL A 128 10.81 11.39 9.65
N ALA A 129 11.71 11.55 10.62
CA ALA A 129 11.66 12.65 11.58
C ALA A 129 11.83 14.02 10.89
N LEU A 130 12.84 14.16 10.03
CA LEU A 130 13.10 15.41 9.32
C LEU A 130 11.96 15.78 8.37
N THR A 131 11.41 14.81 7.64
CA THR A 131 10.26 15.06 6.74
C THR A 131 9.03 15.45 7.54
N PHE A 132 8.71 14.72 8.61
CA PHE A 132 7.55 14.99 9.44
C PHE A 132 7.63 16.38 10.08
N LEU A 133 8.71 16.66 10.80
CA LEU A 133 8.91 17.93 11.48
C LEU A 133 9.05 19.10 10.50
N GLY A 134 9.78 18.90 9.39
CA GLY A 134 9.95 19.91 8.35
C GLY A 134 8.61 20.29 7.70
N THR A 135 7.77 19.31 7.37
CA THR A 135 6.45 19.57 6.80
C THR A 135 5.52 20.28 7.80
N LEU A 136 5.53 19.85 9.08
CA LEU A 136 4.78 20.52 10.14
C LEU A 136 5.23 21.96 10.39
N TRP A 137 6.52 22.22 10.31
CA TRP A 137 7.07 23.57 10.45
C TRP A 137 6.73 24.47 9.27
N LEU A 138 6.71 23.90 8.05
CA LEU A 138 6.47 24.65 6.82
C LEU A 138 4.99 24.94 6.60
N GLY A 139 4.09 24.01 6.95
CA GLY A 139 2.67 24.11 6.67
C GLY A 139 2.02 25.40 7.13
N PRO A 140 2.10 25.77 8.43
CA PRO A 140 1.53 27.03 8.93
C PRO A 140 2.16 28.28 8.30
N ARG A 141 3.46 28.23 7.91
CA ARG A 141 4.14 29.33 7.22
C ARG A 141 3.60 29.58 5.81
N LEU A 142 3.14 28.52 5.16
CA LEU A 142 2.45 28.60 3.87
C LEU A 142 0.96 28.91 4.00
N GLY A 143 0.44 29.09 5.23
CA GLY A 143 -0.98 29.34 5.49
C GLY A 143 -1.85 28.10 5.28
N VAL A 144 -1.29 26.89 5.45
CA VAL A 144 -2.04 25.62 5.47
C VAL A 144 -2.51 25.35 6.89
N SER A 145 -3.73 24.84 7.06
CA SER A 145 -4.28 24.51 8.38
C SER A 145 -3.40 23.52 9.13
N LYS A 146 -3.46 23.52 10.47
CA LYS A 146 -2.64 22.60 11.28
C LYS A 146 -3.03 21.14 11.06
N SER A 147 -4.33 20.86 10.90
CA SER A 147 -4.87 19.53 10.63
C SER A 147 -4.35 19.00 9.29
N LEU A 148 -4.51 19.74 8.20
CA LEU A 148 -4.04 19.37 6.88
C LEU A 148 -2.51 19.24 6.84
N SER A 149 -1.78 20.15 7.50
CA SER A 149 -0.32 20.06 7.60
C SER A 149 0.15 18.77 8.29
N LEU A 150 -0.57 18.34 9.33
CA LEU A 150 -0.27 17.11 10.06
C LEU A 150 -0.60 15.87 9.24
N LEU A 151 -1.72 15.88 8.50
CA LEU A 151 -2.08 14.81 7.57
C LEU A 151 -1.04 14.67 6.45
N ILE A 152 -0.64 15.79 5.83
CA ILE A 152 0.40 15.81 4.79
C ILE A 152 1.73 15.32 5.38
N ALA A 153 2.15 15.85 6.54
CA ALA A 153 3.40 15.45 7.19
C ALA A 153 3.46 13.94 7.44
N THR A 154 2.37 13.36 7.95
CA THR A 154 2.28 11.92 8.22
C THR A 154 2.29 11.10 6.93
N GLY A 155 1.52 11.52 5.92
CA GLY A 155 1.45 10.83 4.63
C GLY A 155 2.80 10.80 3.92
N PHE A 156 3.50 11.92 3.87
CA PHE A 156 4.80 12.02 3.20
C PHE A 156 5.93 11.31 3.97
N SER A 157 5.90 11.34 5.29
CA SER A 157 6.97 10.73 6.10
C SER A 157 6.90 9.21 6.19
N ILE A 158 5.72 8.58 6.07
CA ILE A 158 5.57 7.13 6.31
C ILE A 158 5.16 6.38 5.03
N CYS A 159 3.85 6.17 4.81
CA CYS A 159 3.37 5.27 3.76
C CYS A 159 2.17 5.82 2.97
N GLY A 160 2.11 7.13 2.79
CA GLY A 160 1.14 7.76 1.93
C GLY A 160 -0.27 7.74 2.50
N ALA A 161 -1.23 7.40 1.65
CA ALA A 161 -2.66 7.42 1.98
C ALA A 161 -3.02 6.58 3.22
N SER A 162 -2.34 5.46 3.46
CA SER A 162 -2.58 4.63 4.65
C SER A 162 -2.19 5.33 5.94
N ALA A 163 -1.13 6.14 5.90
CA ALA A 163 -0.69 6.93 7.06
C ALA A 163 -1.62 8.11 7.32
N VAL A 164 -2.13 8.77 6.26
CA VAL A 164 -3.16 9.81 6.36
C VAL A 164 -4.42 9.25 7.03
N ALA A 165 -4.91 8.10 6.56
CA ALA A 165 -6.09 7.44 7.13
C ALA A 165 -5.90 6.99 8.60
N ALA A 166 -4.68 6.60 8.99
CA ALA A 166 -4.37 6.27 10.38
C ALA A 166 -4.34 7.53 11.27
N MET A 167 -3.88 8.65 10.73
CA MET A 167 -3.80 9.92 11.45
C MET A 167 -5.16 10.63 11.56
N GLU A 168 -6.07 10.44 10.60
CA GLU A 168 -7.46 10.96 10.63
C GLU A 168 -8.16 10.62 11.96
N GLY A 169 -7.96 9.39 12.47
CA GLY A 169 -8.54 8.97 13.75
C GLY A 169 -7.97 9.66 14.99
N VAL A 170 -6.90 10.45 14.84
CA VAL A 170 -6.19 11.13 15.93
C VAL A 170 -6.42 12.64 15.88
N VAL A 171 -6.59 13.18 14.67
CA VAL A 171 -6.73 14.61 14.39
C VAL A 171 -8.18 14.89 13.99
N GLU A 172 -8.76 15.96 14.54
CA GLU A 172 -10.05 16.46 14.11
C GLU A 172 -9.88 17.21 12.76
N ALA A 173 -9.73 16.43 11.68
CA ALA A 173 -9.65 16.96 10.33
C ALA A 173 -11.00 16.77 9.62
N ASP A 174 -11.36 17.72 8.77
CA ASP A 174 -12.52 17.61 7.92
C ASP A 174 -12.28 16.55 6.82
N GLU A 175 -13.34 15.87 6.37
CA GLU A 175 -13.25 14.86 5.29
C GLU A 175 -12.62 15.43 4.02
N GLU A 176 -12.81 16.71 3.75
CA GLU A 176 -12.21 17.42 2.62
C GLU A 176 -10.67 17.51 2.78
N GLU A 177 -10.16 17.84 3.96
CA GLU A 177 -8.73 17.88 4.25
C GLU A 177 -8.08 16.51 4.12
N VAL A 178 -8.74 15.45 4.60
CA VAL A 178 -8.28 14.07 4.47
C VAL A 178 -8.19 13.67 2.99
N THR A 179 -9.26 13.93 2.24
CA THR A 179 -9.31 13.64 0.80
C THR A 179 -8.22 14.40 0.04
N TYR A 180 -8.02 15.66 0.41
CA TYR A 180 -7.01 16.52 -0.20
C TYR A 180 -5.58 16.03 0.10
N ALA A 181 -5.29 15.68 1.36
CA ALA A 181 -4.00 15.10 1.75
C ALA A 181 -3.69 13.80 0.98
N ILE A 182 -4.68 12.90 0.87
CA ILE A 182 -4.54 11.65 0.09
C ILE A 182 -4.26 11.96 -1.39
N ALA A 183 -4.97 12.94 -1.97
CA ALA A 183 -4.76 13.34 -3.36
C ALA A 183 -3.35 13.89 -3.60
N LEU A 184 -2.84 14.73 -2.71
CA LEU A 184 -1.48 15.30 -2.80
C LEU A 184 -0.39 14.25 -2.69
N VAL A 185 -0.51 13.33 -1.73
CA VAL A 185 0.45 12.23 -1.55
C VAL A 185 0.46 11.32 -2.77
N THR A 186 -0.74 11.00 -3.31
CA THR A 186 -0.87 10.18 -4.52
C THR A 186 -0.28 10.87 -5.74
N LEU A 187 -0.50 12.17 -5.86
CA LEU A 187 0.05 12.99 -6.94
C LEU A 187 1.58 12.99 -6.93
N CYS A 188 2.19 13.36 -5.80
CA CYS A 188 3.65 13.41 -5.67
C CYS A 188 4.30 12.04 -5.86
N GLY A 189 3.65 10.98 -5.36
CA GLY A 189 4.12 9.63 -5.58
C GLY A 189 4.00 9.17 -7.05
N SER A 190 2.97 9.62 -7.77
CA SER A 190 2.85 9.37 -9.22
C SER A 190 3.91 10.12 -10.01
N LEU A 191 4.24 11.35 -9.60
CA LEU A 191 5.37 12.08 -10.20
C LEU A 191 6.70 11.37 -9.93
N ALA A 192 6.88 10.78 -8.74
CA ALA A 192 8.08 10.04 -8.39
C ALA A 192 8.32 8.85 -9.31
N ILE A 193 7.25 8.14 -9.74
CA ILE A 193 7.36 7.00 -10.67
C ILE A 193 8.07 7.39 -11.96
N VAL A 194 7.87 8.62 -12.42
CA VAL A 194 8.47 9.13 -13.66
C VAL A 194 9.80 9.82 -13.39
N LEU A 195 9.85 10.72 -12.42
CA LEU A 195 10.99 11.62 -12.22
C LEU A 195 12.20 10.95 -11.58
N LEU A 196 12.01 10.03 -10.62
CA LEU A 196 13.14 9.40 -9.95
C LEU A 196 13.97 8.51 -10.89
N PRO A 197 13.38 7.67 -11.75
CA PRO A 197 14.16 6.92 -12.75
C PRO A 197 14.94 7.82 -13.70
N LEU A 198 14.37 8.94 -14.14
CA LEU A 198 15.06 9.90 -15.01
C LEU A 198 16.26 10.56 -14.31
N LEU A 199 16.12 10.82 -13.01
CA LEU A 199 17.19 11.41 -12.19
C LEU A 199 18.28 10.40 -11.80
N ARG A 200 18.03 9.08 -11.93
CA ARG A 200 18.96 8.02 -11.53
C ARG A 200 20.37 8.22 -12.04
N ASN A 201 20.51 8.42 -13.35
CA ASN A 201 21.81 8.56 -13.99
C ASN A 201 22.46 9.92 -13.67
N VAL A 202 21.66 10.99 -13.65
CA VAL A 202 22.13 12.36 -13.33
C VAL A 202 22.68 12.44 -11.90
N LEU A 203 22.04 11.71 -10.98
CA LEU A 203 22.46 11.64 -9.58
C LEU A 203 23.54 10.58 -9.32
N GLY A 204 24.05 9.87 -10.33
CA GLY A 204 25.08 8.86 -10.15
C GLY A 204 24.64 7.64 -9.33
N LEU A 205 23.33 7.27 -9.38
CA LEU A 205 22.75 6.13 -8.69
C LEU A 205 22.74 4.89 -9.62
N SER A 206 23.89 4.57 -10.22
CA SER A 206 24.02 3.44 -11.14
C SER A 206 23.84 2.09 -10.45
N ASP A 207 24.25 1.98 -9.19
CA ASP A 207 24.04 0.79 -8.38
C ASP A 207 22.53 0.58 -8.10
N PRO A 208 21.97 -0.60 -8.46
CA PRO A 208 20.55 -0.90 -8.24
C PRO A 208 20.13 -0.88 -6.76
N GLN A 209 21.01 -1.32 -5.84
CA GLN A 209 20.69 -1.35 -4.42
C GLN A 209 20.60 0.07 -3.85
N LEU A 210 21.56 0.92 -4.20
CA LEU A 210 21.57 2.33 -3.80
C LEU A 210 20.34 3.08 -4.35
N PHE A 211 20.02 2.89 -5.63
CA PHE A 211 18.81 3.43 -6.24
C PHE A 211 17.56 2.94 -5.53
N GLY A 212 17.46 1.62 -5.26
CA GLY A 212 16.35 1.01 -4.54
C GLY A 212 16.18 1.59 -3.14
N SER A 213 17.26 1.69 -2.37
CA SER A 213 17.25 2.28 -1.02
C SER A 213 16.76 3.74 -1.05
N TRP A 214 17.22 4.54 -2.02
CA TRP A 214 16.74 5.91 -2.19
C TRP A 214 15.24 5.97 -2.53
N VAL A 215 14.78 5.14 -3.46
CA VAL A 215 13.34 5.04 -3.82
C VAL A 215 12.51 4.63 -2.61
N GLY A 216 12.91 3.60 -1.87
CA GLY A 216 12.22 3.14 -0.66
C GLY A 216 12.14 4.20 0.44
N ALA A 217 13.22 5.02 0.58
CA ALA A 217 13.30 6.10 1.54
C ALA A 217 12.56 7.37 1.11
N SER A 218 12.34 7.63 -0.19
CA SER A 218 11.77 8.87 -0.70
C SER A 218 10.33 8.75 -1.18
N VAL A 219 9.94 7.66 -1.83
CA VAL A 219 8.59 7.46 -2.39
C VAL A 219 7.58 7.11 -1.29
N HIS A 220 6.31 7.50 -1.46
CA HIS A 220 5.34 7.48 -0.36
C HIS A 220 4.59 6.16 -0.23
N ASP A 221 3.93 5.69 -1.28
CA ASP A 221 3.13 4.47 -1.26
C ASP A 221 3.95 3.23 -1.69
N VAL A 222 3.63 2.04 -1.13
CA VAL A 222 4.35 0.80 -1.44
C VAL A 222 4.20 0.40 -2.91
N ALA A 223 3.03 0.60 -3.51
CA ALA A 223 2.81 0.32 -4.92
C ALA A 223 3.67 1.22 -5.82
N GLN A 224 3.77 2.51 -5.47
CA GLN A 224 4.61 3.48 -6.16
C GLN A 224 6.11 3.17 -6.00
N VAL A 225 6.52 2.69 -4.82
CA VAL A 225 7.89 2.23 -4.57
C VAL A 225 8.26 1.09 -5.50
N ILE A 226 7.41 0.07 -5.61
CA ILE A 226 7.64 -1.06 -6.51
C ILE A 226 7.65 -0.60 -7.97
N ALA A 227 6.70 0.26 -8.36
CA ALA A 227 6.66 0.83 -9.70
C ALA A 227 7.94 1.58 -10.06
N THR A 228 8.43 2.43 -9.17
CA THR A 228 9.63 3.23 -9.38
C THR A 228 10.90 2.38 -9.39
N SER A 229 11.05 1.50 -8.40
CA SER A 229 12.25 0.67 -8.23
C SER A 229 12.39 -0.43 -9.28
N SER A 230 11.27 -0.90 -9.88
CA SER A 230 11.30 -1.92 -10.93
C SER A 230 12.09 -1.48 -12.17
N THR A 231 12.22 -0.16 -12.41
CA THR A 231 13.08 0.38 -13.46
C THR A 231 14.58 0.14 -13.20
N GLY A 232 14.94 -0.13 -11.95
CA GLY A 232 16.31 -0.48 -11.52
C GLY A 232 16.60 -1.97 -11.47
N GLY A 233 15.60 -2.81 -11.79
CA GLY A 233 15.71 -4.26 -11.73
C GLY A 233 15.36 -4.84 -10.36
N GLU A 234 15.47 -6.14 -10.25
CA GLU A 234 15.03 -6.93 -9.10
C GLU A 234 15.73 -6.52 -7.78
N SER A 235 17.04 -6.32 -7.84
CA SER A 235 17.84 -5.89 -6.68
C SER A 235 17.36 -4.54 -6.12
N ALA A 236 16.98 -3.61 -7.02
CA ALA A 236 16.41 -2.32 -6.61
C ALA A 236 15.03 -2.49 -5.95
N VAL A 237 14.18 -3.39 -6.47
CA VAL A 237 12.86 -3.69 -5.87
C VAL A 237 13.03 -4.28 -4.47
N HIS A 238 13.96 -5.19 -4.28
CA HIS A 238 14.23 -5.78 -2.96
C HIS A 238 14.68 -4.72 -1.96
N ALA A 239 15.72 -3.94 -2.27
CA ALA A 239 16.23 -2.89 -1.40
C ALA A 239 15.14 -1.85 -1.07
N ALA A 240 14.42 -1.38 -2.10
CA ALA A 240 13.34 -0.41 -1.94
C ALA A 240 12.22 -0.92 -1.02
N THR A 241 11.84 -2.19 -1.17
CA THR A 241 10.77 -2.79 -0.36
C THR A 241 11.18 -2.90 1.10
N VAL A 242 12.39 -3.36 1.40
CA VAL A 242 12.88 -3.49 2.78
C VAL A 242 12.93 -2.12 3.47
N VAL A 243 13.52 -1.12 2.82
CA VAL A 243 13.61 0.26 3.34
C VAL A 243 12.20 0.84 3.53
N LYS A 244 11.28 0.64 2.58
CA LYS A 244 9.91 1.13 2.70
C LYS A 244 9.14 0.47 3.83
N LEU A 245 9.23 -0.84 4.00
CA LEU A 245 8.53 -1.56 5.05
C LEU A 245 9.06 -1.20 6.45
N SER A 246 10.34 -0.91 6.58
CA SER A 246 10.92 -0.36 7.82
C SER A 246 10.26 0.96 8.22
N ARG A 247 9.98 1.86 7.24
CA ARG A 247 9.21 3.10 7.50
C ARG A 247 7.76 2.81 7.91
N VAL A 248 7.11 1.82 7.31
CA VAL A 248 5.72 1.45 7.67
C VAL A 248 5.61 1.02 9.14
N VAL A 249 6.61 0.32 9.67
CA VAL A 249 6.67 -0.06 11.10
C VAL A 249 6.69 1.18 12.01
N LEU A 250 7.33 2.27 11.57
CA LEU A 250 7.38 3.53 12.32
C LEU A 250 6.03 4.27 12.39
N LEU A 251 5.00 3.83 11.65
CA LEU A 251 3.67 4.43 11.73
C LEU A 251 3.09 4.33 13.14
N ALA A 252 3.24 3.18 13.79
CA ALA A 252 2.71 2.95 15.14
C ALA A 252 3.27 3.93 16.19
N PRO A 253 4.59 4.05 16.36
CA PRO A 253 5.15 5.00 17.33
C PRO A 253 4.89 6.46 16.93
N LEU A 254 4.82 6.80 15.64
CA LEU A 254 4.49 8.16 15.20
C LEU A 254 3.05 8.53 15.57
N VAL A 255 2.07 7.70 15.23
CA VAL A 255 0.65 7.94 15.57
C VAL A 255 0.45 8.01 17.08
N ALA A 256 1.10 7.12 17.84
CA ALA A 256 1.06 7.16 19.30
C ALA A 256 1.64 8.47 19.88
N SER A 257 2.79 8.91 19.36
CA SER A 257 3.45 10.16 19.81
C SER A 257 2.58 11.38 19.53
N VAL A 258 2.00 11.46 18.33
CA VAL A 258 1.09 12.56 17.95
C VAL A 258 -0.18 12.52 18.81
N SER A 259 -0.73 11.33 19.05
CA SER A 259 -1.92 11.17 19.91
C SER A 259 -1.68 11.68 21.34
N ILE A 260 -0.51 11.38 21.91
CA ILE A 260 -0.10 11.88 23.23
C ILE A 260 0.10 13.41 23.18
N TRP A 261 0.75 13.92 22.14
CA TRP A 261 0.99 15.35 21.99
C TRP A 261 -0.31 16.15 21.85
N VAL A 262 -1.26 15.70 21.02
CA VAL A 262 -2.57 16.33 20.85
C VAL A 262 -3.34 16.34 22.17
N ARG A 263 -3.39 15.24 22.92
CA ARG A 263 -4.04 15.15 24.23
C ARG A 263 -3.44 16.11 25.27
N ARG A 264 -2.12 16.27 25.28
CA ARG A 264 -1.44 17.19 26.20
C ARG A 264 -1.66 18.66 25.83
N SER A 265 -1.74 18.97 24.54
CA SER A 265 -1.99 20.33 24.06
C SER A 265 -3.44 20.78 24.26
N SER A 266 -4.38 19.83 24.36
CA SER A 266 -5.83 20.09 24.51
C SER A 266 -6.29 20.17 25.97
N SER A 267 -5.39 20.42 26.93
CA SER A 267 -5.69 20.47 28.36
C SER A 267 -6.56 21.66 28.77
N GLY A 268 -7.69 21.88 28.10
CA GLY A 268 -8.65 22.92 28.49
C GLY A 268 -10.07 22.78 27.94
N LEU A 269 -10.29 22.19 26.75
CA LEU A 269 -11.62 22.35 26.09
C LEU A 269 -12.15 21.15 25.26
N VAL A 270 -11.49 20.00 25.16
CA VAL A 270 -12.01 18.90 24.33
C VAL A 270 -12.12 17.59 25.10
N ALA A 271 -13.03 17.56 26.07
CA ALA A 271 -13.51 16.32 26.70
C ALA A 271 -14.78 15.78 26.00
N LYS A 272 -14.96 16.04 24.71
CA LYS A 272 -16.01 15.41 23.88
C LYS A 272 -15.40 14.77 22.63
N ALA A 273 -14.41 13.91 22.80
CA ALA A 273 -14.16 12.93 21.77
C ALA A 273 -15.42 12.07 21.63
N LYS A 274 -16.19 12.26 20.54
CA LYS A 274 -17.19 11.30 20.10
C LYS A 274 -16.53 9.92 20.25
N LYS A 275 -17.23 8.98 20.91
CA LYS A 275 -16.94 7.55 20.82
C LYS A 275 -17.07 7.16 19.35
N ALA A 276 -16.09 7.53 18.55
CA ALA A 276 -15.94 6.99 17.23
C ALA A 276 -15.67 5.51 17.43
N ASP A 277 -16.48 4.70 16.79
CA ASP A 277 -16.33 3.25 16.67
C ASP A 277 -14.85 2.93 16.56
N LYS A 278 -14.31 2.25 17.57
CA LYS A 278 -12.91 1.83 17.59
C LYS A 278 -12.72 0.75 16.53
N LYS A 279 -12.68 1.13 15.26
CA LYS A 279 -11.94 0.34 14.29
C LYS A 279 -10.48 0.40 14.74
N HIS A 280 -10.04 -0.65 15.40
CA HIS A 280 -8.64 -0.88 15.70
C HIS A 280 -7.86 -0.81 14.39
N VAL A 281 -7.31 0.35 14.07
CA VAL A 281 -6.28 0.45 13.05
C VAL A 281 -5.09 -0.32 13.63
N SER A 282 -4.85 -1.51 13.09
CA SER A 282 -3.70 -2.33 13.50
C SER A 282 -2.44 -1.49 13.34
N ALA A 283 -1.67 -1.36 14.42
CA ALA A 283 -0.44 -0.58 14.43
C ALA A 283 0.55 -1.03 13.34
N VAL A 284 0.54 -2.32 13.00
CA VAL A 284 1.31 -2.89 11.89
C VAL A 284 0.35 -3.60 10.93
N PRO A 285 0.34 -3.24 9.64
CA PRO A 285 -0.48 -3.92 8.64
C PRO A 285 -0.14 -5.41 8.52
N LEU A 286 -1.18 -6.27 8.44
CA LEU A 286 -1.01 -7.73 8.37
C LEU A 286 -0.08 -8.22 7.26
N PHE A 287 -0.04 -7.52 6.11
CA PHE A 287 0.85 -7.90 5.00
C PHE A 287 2.32 -7.68 5.33
N VAL A 288 2.64 -6.71 6.21
CA VAL A 288 4.02 -6.49 6.70
C VAL A 288 4.44 -7.65 7.60
N VAL A 289 3.55 -8.09 8.48
CA VAL A 289 3.78 -9.28 9.31
C VAL A 289 3.98 -10.52 8.43
N GLY A 290 3.11 -10.70 7.43
CA GLY A 290 3.22 -11.79 6.44
C GLY A 290 4.56 -11.76 5.69
N PHE A 291 5.01 -10.58 5.26
CA PHE A 291 6.32 -10.39 4.60
C PHE A 291 7.47 -10.82 5.52
N LEU A 292 7.49 -10.38 6.79
CA LEU A 292 8.53 -10.75 7.75
C LEU A 292 8.51 -12.25 8.05
N VAL A 293 7.33 -12.85 8.18
CA VAL A 293 7.17 -14.30 8.35
C VAL A 293 7.76 -15.06 7.14
N MET A 294 7.49 -14.59 5.92
CA MET A 294 8.05 -15.25 4.72
C MET A 294 9.57 -15.11 4.61
N ILE A 295 10.15 -14.00 5.05
CA ILE A 295 11.61 -13.86 5.20
C ILE A 295 12.14 -14.88 6.21
N ALA A 296 11.49 -15.04 7.37
CA ALA A 296 11.89 -16.03 8.37
C ALA A 296 11.80 -17.46 7.81
N VAL A 297 10.70 -17.80 7.13
CA VAL A 297 10.50 -19.10 6.48
C VAL A 297 11.58 -19.34 5.40
N ARG A 298 11.92 -18.34 4.59
CA ARG A 298 13.00 -18.46 3.59
C ARG A 298 14.35 -18.74 4.26
N THR A 299 14.60 -18.10 5.38
CA THR A 299 15.86 -18.24 6.14
C THR A 299 16.06 -19.64 6.71
N THR A 300 14.97 -20.36 7.07
CA THR A 300 15.04 -21.73 7.59
C THR A 300 15.43 -22.77 6.51
N GLY A 301 15.39 -22.41 5.22
CA GLY A 301 15.69 -23.31 4.13
C GLY A 301 14.63 -24.40 3.86
N ILE A 302 13.47 -24.34 4.53
CA ILE A 302 12.39 -25.34 4.38
C ILE A 302 11.77 -25.33 2.97
N ILE A 303 11.83 -24.20 2.25
CA ILE A 303 11.24 -24.09 0.92
C ILE A 303 12.22 -24.64 -0.12
N PRO A 304 11.87 -25.71 -0.84
CA PRO A 304 12.71 -26.25 -1.92
C PRO A 304 12.88 -25.24 -3.06
N ASP A 305 14.02 -25.27 -3.76
CA ASP A 305 14.37 -24.29 -4.80
C ASP A 305 13.37 -24.30 -5.98
N ASN A 306 12.80 -25.45 -6.33
CA ASN A 306 11.76 -25.54 -7.36
C ASN A 306 10.48 -24.77 -7.00
N TRP A 307 10.15 -24.68 -5.71
CA TRP A 307 9.02 -23.86 -5.22
C TRP A 307 9.36 -22.36 -5.19
N LEU A 308 10.61 -22.02 -4.90
CA LEU A 308 11.05 -20.61 -4.91
C LEU A 308 10.85 -19.97 -6.29
N THR A 309 11.21 -20.68 -7.36
CA THR A 309 10.99 -20.21 -8.73
C THR A 309 9.50 -20.02 -9.03
N LYS A 310 8.64 -20.95 -8.60
CA LYS A 310 7.19 -20.81 -8.78
C LYS A 310 6.62 -19.63 -7.97
N LEU A 311 7.05 -19.48 -6.71
CA LEU A 311 6.62 -18.38 -5.85
C LEU A 311 7.06 -17.02 -6.41
N LYS A 312 8.26 -16.94 -6.99
CA LYS A 312 8.75 -15.74 -7.69
C LYS A 312 7.87 -15.38 -8.88
N THR A 313 7.48 -16.36 -9.70
CA THR A 313 6.59 -16.13 -10.83
C THR A 313 5.21 -15.62 -10.37
N ILE A 314 4.65 -16.24 -9.31
CA ILE A 314 3.35 -15.81 -8.75
C ILE A 314 3.47 -14.39 -8.16
N GLU A 315 4.55 -14.11 -7.44
CA GLU A 315 4.86 -12.79 -6.89
C GLU A 315 4.89 -11.74 -8.01
N GLN A 316 5.67 -11.96 -9.07
CA GLN A 316 5.78 -11.05 -10.21
C GLN A 316 4.43 -10.84 -10.92
N LEU A 317 3.62 -11.90 -11.10
CA LEU A 317 2.27 -11.80 -11.63
C LEU A 317 1.36 -10.93 -10.75
N CYS A 318 1.43 -11.11 -9.44
CA CYS A 318 0.66 -10.31 -8.49
C CYS A 318 1.07 -8.83 -8.53
N LEU A 319 2.38 -8.56 -8.52
CA LEU A 319 2.90 -7.18 -8.57
C LEU A 319 2.58 -6.51 -9.90
N ALA A 320 2.81 -7.18 -11.02
CA ALA A 320 2.49 -6.67 -12.36
C ALA A 320 0.99 -6.36 -12.49
N SER A 321 0.12 -7.26 -12.03
CA SER A 321 -1.33 -7.06 -12.02
C SER A 321 -1.74 -5.83 -11.20
N ALA A 322 -1.12 -5.65 -10.05
CA ALA A 322 -1.36 -4.47 -9.22
C ALA A 322 -0.89 -3.17 -9.90
N LEU A 323 0.24 -3.23 -10.61
CA LEU A 323 0.79 -2.07 -11.34
C LEU A 323 -0.05 -1.65 -12.55
N VAL A 324 -0.75 -2.59 -13.21
CA VAL A 324 -1.76 -2.24 -14.23
C VAL A 324 -2.86 -1.37 -13.61
N GLY A 325 -3.40 -1.79 -12.46
CA GLY A 325 -4.44 -1.03 -11.75
C GLY A 325 -3.92 0.34 -11.30
N LEU A 326 -2.72 0.40 -10.72
CA LEU A 326 -2.08 1.64 -10.30
C LEU A 326 -1.84 2.58 -11.49
N GLY A 327 -1.29 2.08 -12.59
CA GLY A 327 -1.02 2.85 -13.79
C GLY A 327 -2.30 3.46 -14.36
N SER A 328 -3.40 2.70 -14.40
CA SER A 328 -4.68 3.20 -14.92
C SER A 328 -5.33 4.29 -14.04
N ASP A 329 -4.95 4.38 -12.77
CA ASP A 329 -5.38 5.45 -11.86
C ASP A 329 -4.55 6.75 -12.03
N VAL A 330 -3.36 6.68 -12.63
CA VAL A 330 -2.51 7.84 -12.94
C VAL A 330 -3.13 8.64 -14.07
N ARG A 331 -3.84 9.71 -13.73
CA ARG A 331 -4.50 10.61 -14.68
C ARG A 331 -3.79 11.94 -14.77
N VAL A 332 -3.14 12.23 -15.90
CA VAL A 332 -2.44 13.50 -16.16
C VAL A 332 -3.38 14.69 -15.98
N SER A 333 -4.64 14.58 -16.40
CA SER A 333 -5.64 15.66 -16.26
C SER A 333 -5.99 16.01 -14.83
N ARG A 334 -5.87 15.07 -13.87
CA ARG A 334 -6.08 15.34 -12.44
C ARG A 334 -4.90 16.05 -11.81
N LEU A 335 -3.68 15.77 -12.30
CA LEU A 335 -2.44 16.39 -11.81
C LEU A 335 -2.47 17.92 -11.96
N ILE A 336 -3.08 18.42 -13.04
CA ILE A 336 -3.12 19.85 -13.39
C ILE A 336 -4.16 20.61 -12.56
N LYS A 337 -5.20 19.92 -12.04
CA LYS A 337 -6.32 20.56 -11.31
C LYS A 337 -6.07 20.79 -9.82
N VAL A 338 -5.05 20.17 -9.25
CA VAL A 338 -4.69 20.33 -7.84
C VAL A 338 -3.81 21.58 -7.71
N GLY A 339 -4.35 22.66 -7.16
CA GLY A 339 -3.65 23.94 -7.04
C GLY A 339 -3.56 24.43 -5.60
N GLY A 340 -2.83 25.54 -5.41
CA GLY A 340 -2.82 26.31 -4.19
C GLY A 340 -1.69 26.00 -3.20
N ARG A 341 -1.78 26.63 -2.01
CA ARG A 341 -0.78 26.54 -0.94
C ARG A 341 -0.49 25.12 -0.45
N PRO A 342 -1.48 24.21 -0.29
CA PRO A 342 -1.22 22.83 0.09
C PRO A 342 -0.44 22.05 -0.96
N LEU A 343 -0.62 22.33 -2.26
CA LEU A 343 0.20 21.72 -3.32
C LEU A 343 1.66 22.15 -3.21
N LEU A 344 1.91 23.44 -2.92
CA LEU A 344 3.25 23.94 -2.70
C LEU A 344 3.91 23.24 -1.49
N LEU A 345 3.18 23.09 -0.38
CA LEU A 345 3.63 22.34 0.78
C LEU A 345 3.99 20.90 0.40
N ALA A 346 3.13 20.23 -0.35
CA ALA A 346 3.36 18.85 -0.79
C ALA A 346 4.60 18.73 -1.68
N LEU A 347 4.76 19.61 -2.68
CA LEU A 347 5.90 19.58 -3.59
C LEU A 347 7.22 19.87 -2.87
N VAL A 348 7.24 20.85 -1.95
CA VAL A 348 8.44 21.15 -1.15
C VAL A 348 8.77 20.01 -0.21
N SER A 349 7.77 19.41 0.45
CA SER A 349 7.97 18.23 1.30
C SER A 349 8.46 17.02 0.51
N TRP A 350 7.91 16.79 -0.70
CA TRP A 350 8.35 15.74 -1.60
C TRP A 350 9.80 15.93 -2.05
N PHE A 351 10.15 17.13 -2.48
CA PHE A 351 11.53 17.44 -2.84
C PHE A 351 12.46 17.30 -1.63
N GLY A 352 12.03 17.81 -0.46
CA GLY A 352 12.78 17.71 0.79
C GLY A 352 13.09 16.26 1.16
N ILE A 353 12.09 15.36 1.12
CA ILE A 353 12.34 13.94 1.43
C ILE A 353 13.23 13.28 0.39
N ALA A 354 13.10 13.62 -0.89
CA ALA A 354 13.98 13.08 -1.94
C ALA A 354 15.44 13.47 -1.72
N VAL A 355 15.70 14.72 -1.32
CA VAL A 355 17.06 15.20 -1.02
C VAL A 355 17.60 14.60 0.28
N VAL A 356 16.83 14.65 1.37
CA VAL A 356 17.27 14.13 2.68
C VAL A 356 17.56 12.64 2.60
N SER A 357 16.69 11.88 1.91
CA SER A 357 16.90 10.44 1.72
C SER A 357 18.10 10.14 0.85
N LEU A 358 18.34 10.93 -0.22
CA LEU A 358 19.53 10.78 -1.06
C LEU A 358 20.84 10.97 -0.27
N ILE A 359 20.87 12.03 0.55
CA ILE A 359 22.02 12.30 1.42
C ILE A 359 22.18 11.15 2.41
N GLY A 360 21.09 10.74 3.09
CA GLY A 360 21.13 9.68 4.08
C GLY A 360 21.60 8.34 3.52
N VAL A 361 21.09 7.94 2.35
CA VAL A 361 21.48 6.67 1.71
C VAL A 361 22.95 6.71 1.27
N ARG A 362 23.45 7.85 0.75
CA ARG A 362 24.87 8.02 0.36
C ARG A 362 25.82 8.03 1.55
N LEU A 363 25.39 8.47 2.73
CA LEU A 363 26.24 8.48 3.92
C LEU A 363 26.44 7.07 4.52
N VAL A 364 25.60 6.12 4.13
CA VAL A 364 25.61 4.76 4.67
C VAL A 364 26.14 3.74 3.67
N ALA A 365 26.02 4.03 2.36
CA ALA A 365 26.64 3.25 1.29
C ALA A 365 28.15 3.48 1.25
#